data_2ef2c47a209fbe362f86e7857cfd6ffe
#
_entry.id   2ef2c47a209fbe362f86e7857cfd6ffe
#
_cell.length_a   1.000
_cell.length_b   1.000
_cell.length_c   1.000
_cell.angle_alpha   90.00
_cell.angle_beta   90.00
_cell.angle_gamma   90.00
#
_symmetry.space_group_name_H-M   'P 1'
#
loop_
_entity.id
_entity.type
_entity.pdbx_description
1 polymer ?
#
loop_
_entity_poly.entity_id
_entity_poly.type
_entity_poly.pdbx_seq_one_letter_code
_entity_poly.pdbx_strand_id
1 'polypeptide(L)'
;KFLDENIFKVEKLLGNFVNNIFVVIDTDKIFNIDMSLKKTNYDQVIKFKTLEVLLTAGKDLFKENYKDYKVMHMVINKYIFDGKIYPNFVTDLKINLICLEVNFICIPKNLLLEISQILDKYHIQINRFLNTAYINKLFIDKEIEPAHKFSKVLNGYNQNEVNLISKNPYKIGFFEKFFQLF
;
A
#
# COMPACT_ATOMS: atom_id res chain seq x y z
N LYS A 1 16.65 15.52 17.16
CA LYS A 1 17.99 16.02 16.76
C LYS A 1 18.09 16.32 15.28
N PHE A 2 17.92 15.35 14.34
CA PHE A 2 18.03 15.63 12.90
C PHE A 2 17.00 16.66 12.41
N LEU A 3 15.73 16.50 12.77
CA LEU A 3 14.68 17.45 12.39
C LEU A 3 14.89 18.83 13.01
N ASP A 4 15.26 18.91 14.29
CA ASP A 4 15.57 20.19 14.97
C ASP A 4 16.63 21.00 14.20
N GLU A 5 17.64 20.32 13.67
CA GLU A 5 18.77 20.95 13.00
C GLU A 5 18.50 21.28 11.52
N ASN A 6 17.54 20.57 10.88
CA ASN A 6 17.43 20.62 9.42
C ASN A 6 16.08 21.03 8.89
N ILE A 7 14.97 20.92 9.66
CA ILE A 7 13.62 21.19 9.12
C ILE A 7 13.52 22.61 8.54
N PHE A 8 14.01 23.61 9.27
CA PHE A 8 14.00 25.00 8.81
C PHE A 8 14.81 25.22 7.51
N LYS A 9 15.94 24.51 7.35
CA LYS A 9 16.74 24.58 6.13
C LYS A 9 16.00 24.00 4.93
N VAL A 10 15.31 22.86 5.15
CA VAL A 10 14.49 22.22 4.12
C VAL A 10 13.34 23.12 3.70
N GLU A 11 12.61 23.68 4.66
CA GLU A 11 11.50 24.62 4.41
C GLU A 11 11.96 25.88 3.66
N LYS A 12 13.12 26.41 4.03
CA LYS A 12 13.72 27.56 3.33
C LYS A 12 14.06 27.23 1.87
N LEU A 13 14.57 26.01 1.60
CA LEU A 13 14.86 25.55 0.25
C LEU A 13 13.58 25.34 -0.58
N LEU A 14 12.53 24.83 0.05
CA LEU A 14 11.24 24.59 -0.59
C LEU A 14 10.41 25.87 -0.77
N GLY A 15 10.70 26.92 0.00
CA GLY A 15 9.90 28.15 0.05
C GLY A 15 8.53 27.97 0.75
N ASN A 16 8.28 26.84 1.38
CA ASN A 16 7.02 26.48 2.03
C ASN A 16 7.27 25.62 3.27
N PHE A 17 6.32 25.61 4.22
CA PHE A 17 6.33 24.70 5.36
C PHE A 17 6.10 23.25 4.92
N VAL A 18 6.83 22.33 5.54
CA VAL A 18 6.65 20.87 5.31
C VAL A 18 5.50 20.38 6.19
N ASN A 19 4.32 20.25 5.59
CA ASN A 19 3.11 19.80 6.31
C ASN A 19 2.88 18.29 6.16
N ASN A 20 3.34 17.68 5.06
CA ASN A 20 3.07 16.29 4.73
C ASN A 20 4.31 15.61 4.16
N ILE A 21 4.56 14.37 4.59
CA ILE A 21 5.68 13.57 4.09
C ILE A 21 5.27 12.13 3.80
N PHE A 22 6.08 11.47 2.99
CA PHE A 22 6.10 10.01 2.86
C PHE A 22 7.27 9.48 3.69
N VAL A 23 7.05 8.40 4.43
CA VAL A 23 8.09 7.81 5.27
C VAL A 23 8.49 6.47 4.68
N VAL A 24 9.77 6.33 4.30
CA VAL A 24 10.33 5.06 3.85
C VAL A 24 11.02 4.41 5.03
N ILE A 25 10.66 3.16 5.31
CA ILE A 25 11.15 2.42 6.48
C ILE A 25 12.00 1.24 6.04
N ASP A 26 13.17 1.14 6.64
CA ASP A 26 14.06 0.00 6.59
C ASP A 26 14.23 -0.56 8.01
N THR A 27 13.60 -1.69 8.30
CA THR A 27 13.64 -2.34 9.61
C THR A 27 13.30 -3.83 9.48
N ASP A 28 13.87 -4.65 10.34
CA ASP A 28 13.61 -6.08 10.48
C ASP A 28 12.25 -6.39 11.13
N LYS A 29 11.59 -5.37 11.73
CA LYS A 29 10.25 -5.51 12.33
C LYS A 29 9.12 -5.60 11.30
N ILE A 30 9.40 -5.41 10.01
CA ILE A 30 8.42 -5.60 8.93
C ILE A 30 8.30 -7.07 8.62
N PHE A 31 7.07 -7.56 8.49
CA PHE A 31 6.82 -8.94 8.11
C PHE A 31 5.73 -9.06 7.06
N ASN A 32 5.70 -10.21 6.41
CA ASN A 32 4.78 -10.50 5.31
C ASN A 32 3.77 -11.55 5.75
N ILE A 33 2.51 -11.34 5.35
CA ILE A 33 1.43 -12.31 5.52
C ILE A 33 0.88 -12.65 4.15
N ASP A 34 0.96 -13.91 3.76
CA ASP A 34 0.36 -14.40 2.53
C ASP A 34 -1.03 -14.97 2.81
N MET A 35 -2.02 -14.51 2.06
CA MET A 35 -3.40 -14.98 2.14
C MET A 35 -3.90 -15.47 0.80
N SER A 36 -4.62 -16.59 0.80
CA SER A 36 -5.36 -17.10 -0.35
C SER A 36 -6.85 -16.77 -0.19
N LEU A 37 -7.36 -15.87 -1.01
CA LEU A 37 -8.74 -15.43 -1.00
C LEU A 37 -9.51 -16.17 -2.11
N LYS A 38 -10.50 -17.00 -1.75
CA LYS A 38 -11.28 -17.80 -2.70
C LYS A 38 -12.74 -17.35 -2.74
N LYS A 39 -13.33 -17.39 -3.93
CA LYS A 39 -14.75 -17.18 -4.14
C LYS A 39 -15.27 -17.98 -5.32
N THR A 40 -16.44 -18.61 -5.15
CA THR A 40 -17.20 -19.22 -6.26
C THR A 40 -17.87 -18.15 -7.09
N ASN A 41 -17.75 -18.23 -8.41
CA ASN A 41 -18.32 -17.28 -9.37
C ASN A 41 -19.47 -17.85 -10.21
N TYR A 42 -19.81 -19.13 -10.03
CA TYR A 42 -20.96 -19.81 -10.66
C TYR A 42 -21.03 -19.65 -12.18
N ASP A 43 -19.92 -19.86 -12.86
CA ASP A 43 -19.80 -19.74 -14.32
C ASP A 43 -20.23 -18.38 -14.88
N GLN A 44 -20.13 -17.33 -14.08
CA GLN A 44 -20.40 -15.97 -14.49
C GLN A 44 -19.16 -15.29 -15.06
N VAL A 45 -19.38 -14.27 -15.87
CA VAL A 45 -18.30 -13.41 -16.35
C VAL A 45 -17.69 -12.64 -15.21
N ILE A 46 -16.36 -12.76 -15.04
CA ILE A 46 -15.62 -12.06 -14.00
C ILE A 46 -15.60 -10.55 -14.25
N LYS A 47 -15.83 -9.78 -13.18
CA LYS A 47 -15.86 -8.31 -13.21
C LYS A 47 -14.92 -7.74 -12.14
N PHE A 48 -14.44 -6.52 -12.33
CA PHE A 48 -13.65 -5.81 -11.33
C PHE A 48 -14.31 -5.76 -9.95
N LYS A 49 -15.64 -5.68 -9.90
CA LYS A 49 -16.37 -5.71 -8.63
C LYS A 49 -16.18 -7.01 -7.85
N THR A 50 -15.98 -8.14 -8.52
CA THR A 50 -15.69 -9.42 -7.86
C THR A 50 -14.32 -9.37 -7.18
N LEU A 51 -13.33 -8.77 -7.85
CA LEU A 51 -11.99 -8.52 -7.31
C LEU A 51 -12.08 -7.59 -6.09
N GLU A 52 -12.77 -6.46 -6.20
CA GLU A 52 -12.95 -5.49 -5.11
C GLU A 52 -13.54 -6.14 -3.85
N VAL A 53 -14.57 -6.97 -4.00
CA VAL A 53 -15.20 -7.68 -2.88
C VAL A 53 -14.23 -8.65 -2.19
N LEU A 54 -13.45 -9.41 -2.96
CA LEU A 54 -12.45 -10.33 -2.41
C LEU A 54 -11.35 -9.60 -1.66
N LEU A 55 -10.82 -8.52 -2.24
CA LEU A 55 -9.76 -7.73 -1.62
C LEU A 55 -10.25 -7.03 -0.35
N THR A 56 -11.48 -6.53 -0.34
CA THR A 56 -12.10 -5.94 0.85
C THR A 56 -12.23 -6.99 1.95
N ALA A 57 -12.75 -8.18 1.63
CA ALA A 57 -12.86 -9.27 2.59
C ALA A 57 -11.49 -9.69 3.17
N GLY A 58 -10.44 -9.77 2.31
CA GLY A 58 -9.08 -10.06 2.76
C GLY A 58 -8.53 -8.99 3.70
N LYS A 59 -8.79 -7.71 3.42
CA LYS A 59 -8.38 -6.60 4.30
C LYS A 59 -9.12 -6.63 5.64
N ASP A 60 -10.41 -6.95 5.65
CA ASP A 60 -11.19 -7.03 6.88
C ASP A 60 -10.73 -8.23 7.73
N LEU A 61 -10.48 -9.38 7.11
CA LEU A 61 -9.89 -10.54 7.77
C LEU A 61 -8.52 -10.23 8.38
N PHE A 62 -7.68 -9.47 7.66
CA PHE A 62 -6.41 -8.98 8.20
C PHE A 62 -6.63 -8.13 9.44
N LYS A 63 -7.51 -7.13 9.39
CA LYS A 63 -7.77 -6.22 10.51
C LYS A 63 -8.28 -6.93 11.77
N GLU A 64 -9.09 -7.97 11.60
CA GLU A 64 -9.64 -8.77 12.70
C GLU A 64 -8.56 -9.57 13.41
N ASN A 65 -7.63 -10.17 12.66
CA ASN A 65 -6.63 -11.11 13.19
C ASN A 65 -5.29 -10.45 13.56
N TYR A 66 -4.96 -9.31 12.97
CA TYR A 66 -3.66 -8.62 13.14
C TYR A 66 -3.83 -7.20 13.66
N LYS A 67 -4.52 -7.06 14.79
CA LYS A 67 -4.93 -5.75 15.36
C LYS A 67 -3.76 -4.84 15.71
N ASP A 68 -2.60 -5.40 16.05
CA ASP A 68 -1.41 -4.65 16.46
C ASP A 68 -0.53 -4.22 15.27
N TYR A 69 -0.98 -4.53 14.06
CA TYR A 69 -0.23 -4.24 12.84
C TYR A 69 -1.01 -3.35 11.90
N LYS A 70 -0.27 -2.65 11.04
CA LYS A 70 -0.81 -1.85 9.93
C LYS A 70 -0.22 -2.34 8.62
N VAL A 71 -1.06 -2.46 7.59
CA VAL A 71 -0.62 -2.77 6.23
C VAL A 71 0.04 -1.56 5.62
N MET A 72 1.25 -1.73 5.11
CA MET A 72 1.98 -0.74 4.30
C MET A 72 1.71 -0.94 2.82
N HIS A 73 1.79 -2.21 2.39
CA HIS A 73 1.53 -2.61 1.02
C HIS A 73 0.65 -3.87 1.00
N MET A 74 -0.29 -3.91 0.07
CA MET A 74 -1.11 -5.07 -0.23
C MET A 74 -0.89 -5.40 -1.70
N VAL A 75 -0.33 -6.57 -2.00
CA VAL A 75 0.11 -6.92 -3.35
C VAL A 75 -0.52 -8.24 -3.77
N ILE A 76 -1.15 -8.27 -4.94
CA ILE A 76 -1.65 -9.51 -5.53
C ILE A 76 -0.49 -10.22 -6.22
N ASN A 77 -0.07 -11.36 -5.67
CA ASN A 77 1.00 -12.15 -6.23
C ASN A 77 0.54 -13.00 -7.41
N LYS A 78 -0.71 -13.55 -7.33
CA LYS A 78 -1.28 -14.39 -8.38
C LYS A 78 -2.79 -14.23 -8.48
N TYR A 79 -3.27 -14.27 -9.70
CA TYR A 79 -4.67 -14.46 -10.04
C TYR A 79 -4.85 -15.91 -10.52
N ILE A 80 -5.74 -16.67 -9.90
CA ILE A 80 -5.97 -18.07 -10.23
C ILE A 80 -7.46 -18.23 -10.57
N PHE A 81 -7.77 -18.54 -11.82
CA PHE A 81 -9.12 -18.74 -12.33
C PHE A 81 -9.26 -20.19 -12.81
N ASP A 82 -10.18 -20.94 -12.19
CA ASP A 82 -10.39 -22.38 -12.45
C ASP A 82 -9.08 -23.18 -12.51
N GLY A 83 -8.15 -22.90 -11.57
CA GLY A 83 -6.85 -23.56 -11.45
C GLY A 83 -5.76 -23.02 -12.38
N LYS A 84 -6.06 -22.12 -13.32
CA LYS A 84 -5.07 -21.47 -14.20
C LYS A 84 -4.53 -20.19 -13.58
N ILE A 85 -3.21 -20.02 -13.65
CA ILE A 85 -2.53 -18.82 -13.11
C ILE A 85 -2.42 -17.76 -14.19
N TYR A 86 -2.75 -16.53 -13.83
CA TYR A 86 -2.65 -15.34 -14.67
C TYR A 86 -1.75 -14.31 -13.99
N PRO A 87 -0.88 -13.61 -14.72
CA PRO A 87 -0.01 -12.57 -14.16
C PRO A 87 -0.75 -11.28 -13.81
N ASN A 88 -1.87 -11.02 -14.47
CA ASN A 88 -2.70 -9.83 -14.28
C ASN A 88 -4.17 -10.24 -14.23
N PHE A 89 -5.02 -9.31 -13.73
CA PHE A 89 -6.45 -9.50 -13.75
C PHE A 89 -6.97 -9.47 -15.21
N VAL A 90 -7.73 -10.52 -15.59
CA VAL A 90 -8.33 -10.63 -16.90
C VAL A 90 -9.85 -10.54 -16.73
N THR A 91 -10.50 -9.65 -17.48
CA THR A 91 -11.96 -9.53 -17.54
C THR A 91 -12.55 -10.43 -18.64
N ASP A 92 -13.87 -10.53 -18.67
CA ASP A 92 -14.64 -11.18 -19.73
C ASP A 92 -14.46 -12.70 -19.85
N LEU A 93 -13.85 -13.33 -18.85
CA LEU A 93 -13.81 -14.78 -18.72
C LEU A 93 -15.00 -15.28 -17.91
N LYS A 94 -15.65 -16.34 -18.39
CA LYS A 94 -16.56 -17.14 -17.57
C LYS A 94 -15.74 -18.08 -16.71
N ILE A 95 -15.92 -18.01 -15.41
CA ILE A 95 -15.16 -18.83 -14.45
C ILE A 95 -16.07 -19.30 -13.32
N ASN A 96 -15.77 -20.48 -12.79
CA ASN A 96 -16.44 -21.03 -11.62
C ASN A 96 -15.78 -20.62 -10.31
N LEU A 97 -14.46 -20.57 -10.28
CA LEU A 97 -13.69 -20.32 -9.09
C LEU A 97 -12.64 -19.24 -9.33
N ILE A 98 -12.64 -18.21 -8.49
CA ILE A 98 -11.55 -17.26 -8.40
C ILE A 98 -10.77 -17.48 -7.10
N CYS A 99 -9.45 -17.50 -7.19
CA CYS A 99 -8.54 -17.43 -6.06
C CYS A 99 -7.49 -16.35 -6.30
N LEU A 100 -7.25 -15.53 -5.28
CA LEU A 100 -6.19 -14.52 -5.27
C LEU A 100 -5.16 -14.91 -4.22
N GLU A 101 -3.89 -14.96 -4.59
CA GLU A 101 -2.80 -14.98 -3.62
C GLU A 101 -2.35 -13.54 -3.35
N VAL A 102 -2.55 -13.08 -2.13
CA VAL A 102 -2.31 -11.70 -1.73
C VAL A 102 -1.28 -11.67 -0.62
N ASN A 103 -0.26 -10.85 -0.79
CA ASN A 103 0.75 -10.56 0.23
C ASN A 103 0.45 -9.22 0.91
N PHE A 104 0.41 -9.22 2.24
CA PHE A 104 0.32 -8.04 3.08
C PHE A 104 1.69 -7.77 3.70
N ILE A 105 2.30 -6.65 3.38
CA ILE A 105 3.54 -6.17 4.00
C ILE A 105 3.15 -5.27 5.16
N CYS A 106 3.52 -5.67 6.37
CA CYS A 106 2.95 -5.15 7.60
C CYS A 106 4.02 -4.60 8.54
N ILE A 107 3.62 -3.60 9.32
CA ILE A 107 4.46 -2.96 10.34
C ILE A 107 3.73 -2.90 11.67
N PRO A 108 4.41 -3.06 12.84
CA PRO A 108 3.82 -2.88 14.15
C PRO A 108 3.30 -1.45 14.35
N LYS A 109 2.09 -1.30 14.89
CA LYS A 109 1.47 0.01 15.15
C LYS A 109 2.24 0.86 16.14
N ASN A 110 2.87 0.25 17.16
CA ASN A 110 3.67 0.99 18.13
C ASN A 110 4.82 1.75 17.45
N LEU A 111 5.52 1.12 16.48
CA LEU A 111 6.58 1.78 15.73
C LEU A 111 6.05 2.97 14.92
N LEU A 112 4.86 2.83 14.32
CA LEU A 112 4.23 3.94 13.60
C LEU A 112 3.87 5.09 14.54
N LEU A 113 3.37 4.78 15.73
CA LEU A 113 3.02 5.79 16.75
C LEU A 113 4.27 6.55 17.21
N GLU A 114 5.38 5.86 17.45
CA GLU A 114 6.66 6.49 17.81
C GLU A 114 7.12 7.49 16.74
N ILE A 115 7.07 7.09 15.46
CA ILE A 115 7.45 7.97 14.34
C ILE A 115 6.48 9.16 14.24
N SER A 116 5.18 8.92 14.36
CA SER A 116 4.17 9.98 14.29
C SER A 116 4.36 10.99 15.41
N GLN A 117 4.58 10.55 16.66
CA GLN A 117 4.82 11.42 17.80
C GLN A 117 6.07 12.32 17.63
N ILE A 118 7.10 11.83 16.94
CA ILE A 118 8.27 12.64 16.60
C ILE A 118 7.89 13.74 15.60
N LEU A 119 7.12 13.42 14.58
CA LEU A 119 6.74 14.34 13.51
C LEU A 119 5.67 15.35 13.93
N ASP A 120 4.77 14.95 14.82
CA ASP A 120 3.71 15.82 15.38
C ASP A 120 4.29 17.06 16.09
N LYS A 121 5.49 16.95 16.67
CA LYS A 121 6.21 18.10 17.29
C LYS A 121 6.54 19.21 16.28
N TYR A 122 6.58 18.86 14.99
CA TYR A 122 6.87 19.78 13.88
C TYR A 122 5.63 20.06 13.04
N HIS A 123 4.45 19.59 13.48
CA HIS A 123 3.19 19.67 12.73
C HIS A 123 3.25 18.98 11.34
N ILE A 124 4.06 17.94 11.22
CA ILE A 124 4.24 17.18 10.00
C ILE A 124 3.36 15.93 10.04
N GLN A 125 2.49 15.77 9.05
CA GLN A 125 1.65 14.59 8.88
C GLN A 125 2.30 13.56 7.96
N ILE A 126 2.05 12.27 8.21
CA ILE A 126 2.51 11.18 7.38
C ILE A 126 1.40 10.77 6.42
N ASN A 127 1.63 11.00 5.14
CA ASN A 127 0.68 10.57 4.10
C ASN A 127 0.68 9.05 3.92
N ARG A 128 1.86 8.44 3.84
CA ARG A 128 2.01 7.01 3.66
C ARG A 128 3.36 6.52 4.16
N PHE A 129 3.37 5.29 4.67
CA PHE A 129 4.59 4.52 4.95
C PHE A 129 4.91 3.60 3.79
N LEU A 130 6.17 3.48 3.43
CA LEU A 130 6.69 2.63 2.38
C LEU A 130 7.78 1.72 2.92
N ASN A 131 7.87 0.50 2.42
CA ASN A 131 8.91 -0.46 2.79
C ASN A 131 10.05 -0.47 1.80
N THR A 132 11.29 -0.25 2.28
CA THR A 132 12.51 -0.23 1.45
C THR A 132 12.74 -1.55 0.72
N ALA A 133 12.58 -2.68 1.41
CA ALA A 133 12.81 -3.99 0.79
C ALA A 133 11.82 -4.29 -0.33
N TYR A 134 10.54 -3.91 -0.15
CA TYR A 134 9.53 -4.03 -1.20
C TYR A 134 9.90 -3.18 -2.42
N ILE A 135 10.26 -1.92 -2.20
CA ILE A 135 10.63 -1.01 -3.29
C ILE A 135 11.84 -1.53 -4.05
N ASN A 136 12.88 -1.95 -3.35
CA ASN A 136 14.09 -2.48 -3.99
C ASN A 136 13.84 -3.75 -4.80
N LYS A 137 12.87 -4.59 -4.40
CA LYS A 137 12.43 -5.75 -5.18
C LYS A 137 11.80 -5.38 -6.53
N LEU A 138 11.14 -4.22 -6.63
CA LEU A 138 10.50 -3.77 -7.86
C LEU A 138 11.49 -3.19 -8.87
N PHE A 139 12.66 -2.75 -8.42
CA PHE A 139 13.65 -2.10 -9.27
C PHE A 139 14.97 -2.89 -9.24
N ILE A 140 15.18 -3.69 -10.27
CA ILE A 140 16.41 -4.48 -10.44
C ILE A 140 17.58 -3.55 -10.75
N ASP A 141 17.31 -2.45 -11.43
CA ASP A 141 18.30 -1.45 -11.81
C ASP A 141 18.71 -0.63 -10.58
N LYS A 142 19.99 -0.74 -10.23
CA LYS A 142 20.59 -0.06 -9.07
C LYS A 142 20.94 1.41 -9.35
N GLU A 143 20.96 1.85 -10.60
CA GLU A 143 21.35 3.23 -10.98
C GLU A 143 20.25 4.26 -10.74
N ILE A 144 18.99 3.82 -10.48
CA ILE A 144 17.89 4.73 -10.18
C ILE A 144 18.03 5.25 -8.74
N GLU A 145 18.04 6.57 -8.58
CA GLU A 145 18.05 7.19 -7.25
C GLU A 145 16.88 6.76 -6.38
N PRO A 146 17.09 6.55 -5.05
CA PRO A 146 16.05 6.09 -4.13
C PRO A 146 14.77 6.94 -4.20
N ALA A 147 14.87 8.27 -4.20
CA ALA A 147 13.73 9.17 -4.27
C ALA A 147 12.87 8.94 -5.53
N HIS A 148 13.51 8.65 -6.66
CA HIS A 148 12.81 8.34 -7.90
C HIS A 148 12.10 6.99 -7.88
N LYS A 149 12.71 5.96 -7.26
CA LYS A 149 12.05 4.65 -7.02
C LYS A 149 10.80 4.84 -6.16
N PHE A 150 10.90 5.61 -5.07
CA PHE A 150 9.78 5.88 -4.17
C PHE A 150 8.65 6.61 -4.89
N SER A 151 8.98 7.65 -5.67
CA SER A 151 8.00 8.37 -6.48
C SER A 151 7.27 7.46 -7.47
N LYS A 152 7.98 6.55 -8.15
CA LYS A 152 7.35 5.57 -9.07
C LYS A 152 6.35 4.67 -8.35
N VAL A 153 6.70 4.15 -7.16
CA VAL A 153 5.79 3.30 -6.36
C VAL A 153 4.54 4.08 -5.94
N LEU A 154 4.70 5.31 -5.47
CA LEU A 154 3.60 6.19 -5.12
C LEU A 154 2.66 6.45 -6.29
N ASN A 155 3.19 6.51 -7.51
CA ASN A 155 2.44 6.72 -8.75
C ASN A 155 1.93 5.40 -9.39
N GLY A 156 1.92 4.29 -8.65
CA GLY A 156 1.30 3.04 -9.10
C GLY A 156 2.16 2.22 -10.07
N TYR A 157 3.48 2.25 -9.94
CA TYR A 157 4.39 1.46 -10.77
C TYR A 157 4.05 -0.04 -10.77
N ASN A 158 3.69 -0.60 -9.62
CA ASN A 158 3.23 -1.97 -9.52
C ASN A 158 1.70 -2.03 -9.69
N GLN A 159 1.23 -2.48 -10.85
CA GLN A 159 -0.20 -2.60 -11.16
C GLN A 159 -0.93 -3.63 -10.27
N ASN A 160 -0.20 -4.55 -9.63
CA ASN A 160 -0.74 -5.54 -8.70
C ASN A 160 -0.76 -5.03 -7.25
N GLU A 161 -0.27 -3.83 -6.97
CA GLU A 161 -0.41 -3.21 -5.67
C GLU A 161 -1.81 -2.61 -5.51
N VAL A 162 -2.49 -3.02 -4.43
CA VAL A 162 -3.88 -2.66 -4.17
C VAL A 162 -3.94 -1.45 -3.26
N ASN A 163 -4.56 -0.39 -3.74
CA ASN A 163 -4.91 0.77 -2.93
C ASN A 163 -6.44 0.84 -2.79
N LEU A 164 -6.96 0.57 -1.59
CA LEU A 164 -8.38 0.68 -1.30
C LEU A 164 -8.71 2.13 -0.93
N ILE A 165 -9.53 2.77 -1.76
CA ILE A 165 -9.94 4.17 -1.57
C ILE A 165 -11.34 4.20 -0.94
N SER A 166 -11.53 5.03 0.11
CA SER A 166 -12.86 5.23 0.71
C SER A 166 -13.81 5.94 -0.25
N LYS A 167 -15.05 5.46 -0.32
CA LYS A 167 -16.11 6.07 -1.13
C LYS A 167 -16.74 7.31 -0.48
N ASN A 168 -16.16 7.88 0.57
CA ASN A 168 -16.72 9.07 1.21
C ASN A 168 -16.63 10.28 0.29
N PRO A 169 -17.78 10.92 -0.08
CA PRO A 169 -17.87 11.84 -1.21
C PRO A 169 -17.49 13.28 -0.92
N TYR A 170 -16.93 13.63 0.23
CA TYR A 170 -16.62 15.02 0.55
C TYR A 170 -15.21 15.43 0.14
N LYS A 171 -15.15 16.10 -1.03
CA LYS A 171 -14.18 17.11 -1.48
C LYS A 171 -12.71 16.92 -1.08
N ILE A 172 -12.12 15.82 -1.50
CA ILE A 172 -10.68 15.67 -1.51
C ILE A 172 -10.26 15.45 -2.95
N GLY A 173 -9.22 16.16 -3.42
CA GLY A 173 -8.72 16.06 -4.78
C GLY A 173 -8.38 14.61 -5.16
N PHE A 174 -8.36 14.31 -6.48
CA PHE A 174 -8.17 12.95 -6.98
C PHE A 174 -6.95 12.24 -6.37
N PHE A 175 -5.86 12.96 -6.11
CA PHE A 175 -4.65 12.45 -5.48
C PHE A 175 -4.74 12.31 -3.95
N GLU A 176 -5.48 13.17 -3.25
CA GLU A 176 -5.67 13.07 -1.80
C GLU A 176 -6.53 11.88 -1.39
N LYS A 177 -7.43 11.42 -2.26
CA LYS A 177 -8.25 10.21 -2.03
C LYS A 177 -7.43 8.91 -1.98
N PHE A 178 -6.26 8.88 -2.60
CA PHE A 178 -5.40 7.71 -2.62
C PHE A 178 -4.72 7.42 -1.27
N PHE A 179 -4.55 8.39 -0.41
CA PHE A 179 -3.68 8.29 0.76
C PHE A 179 -4.35 8.18 2.12
N GLN A 180 -5.69 8.32 2.22
CA GLN A 180 -6.40 8.34 3.51
C GLN A 180 -6.83 6.98 4.07
N LEU A 181 -6.47 5.85 3.46
CA LEU A 181 -7.03 4.53 3.80
C LEU A 181 -6.07 3.56 4.50
N PHE A 182 -4.89 4.02 4.86
CA PHE A 182 -3.95 3.16 5.60
C PHE A 182 -3.57 3.76 6.94
#